data_b5f60b606fc1c521759c376b8de954b9
#
_entry.id   b5f60b606fc1c521759c376b8de954b9
#
_cell.length_a   1.000
_cell.length_b   1.000
_cell.length_c   1.000
_cell.angle_alpha   90.00
_cell.angle_beta   90.00
_cell.angle_gamma   90.00
#
_symmetry.space_group_name_H-M   'P 1'
#
loop_
_entity.id
_entity.type
_entity.pdbx_description
1 polymer ?
#
loop_
_entity_poly.entity_id
_entity_poly.type
_entity_poly.pdbx_seq_one_letter_code
_entity_poly.pdbx_strand_id
1 'polypeptide(L)'
;MKRLTGILLGLTASALWGSFYIIGRWLFGEEGDQLNPYLFTLLRFILAVLFFSPMLLKERVRKLVKQALTRDVKMFFLIALVGIVMETLLVFYSLNFTTSARSSLMANCSPIITVLFSFLLLKQKTPGMGLLGMVIGFAGIVTAIASRGGDIYANSAWTFFIGDGMALTSGICWAFFTVYGAKVIEEYGGLISMFVSFILGAVIMVPVTLLLAKPSDFQIFTPKVWGGMIYTGVFTLALANSLWYAALRYLKPGELGSFGYFSAALTFTLSGIVLKEKFSLAFICAIVLVIGGMLLMMFFPPEDTRKTQ
;
A
#
# COMPACT_ATOMS: atom_id res chain seq x y z
N MET A 1 19.01 -17.03 7.45
CA MET A 1 17.61 -17.54 7.38
C MET A 1 16.58 -16.48 7.73
N LYS A 2 16.59 -15.83 8.90
CA LYS A 2 15.55 -14.86 9.31
C LYS A 2 15.35 -13.68 8.33
N ARG A 3 16.45 -13.06 7.84
CA ARG A 3 16.37 -11.92 6.90
C ARG A 3 15.78 -12.35 5.55
N LEU A 4 16.15 -13.53 5.02
CA LEU A 4 15.57 -14.07 3.80
C LEU A 4 14.06 -14.28 3.91
N THR A 5 13.58 -14.77 5.07
CA THR A 5 12.14 -14.88 5.35
C THR A 5 11.46 -13.50 5.24
N GLY A 6 12.05 -12.46 5.83
CA GLY A 6 11.52 -11.09 5.71
C GLY A 6 11.45 -10.59 4.27
N ILE A 7 12.50 -10.85 3.48
CA ILE A 7 12.55 -10.49 2.06
C ILE A 7 11.45 -11.20 1.26
N LEU A 8 11.30 -12.52 1.44
CA LEU A 8 10.26 -13.29 0.75
C LEU A 8 8.85 -12.81 1.12
N LEU A 9 8.59 -12.53 2.40
CA LEU A 9 7.32 -11.99 2.86
C LEU A 9 7.04 -10.62 2.23
N GLY A 10 8.02 -9.72 2.21
CA GLY A 10 7.90 -8.40 1.62
C GLY A 10 7.67 -8.42 0.11
N LEU A 11 8.42 -9.26 -0.62
CA LEU A 11 8.23 -9.44 -2.06
C LEU A 11 6.86 -10.01 -2.39
N THR A 12 6.39 -11.01 -1.63
CA THR A 12 5.05 -11.59 -1.83
C THR A 12 3.96 -10.56 -1.58
N ALA A 13 4.06 -9.76 -0.51
CA ALA A 13 3.13 -8.67 -0.23
C ALA A 13 3.10 -7.66 -1.38
N SER A 14 4.27 -7.23 -1.84
CA SER A 14 4.41 -6.27 -2.95
C SER A 14 3.88 -6.82 -4.27
N ALA A 15 4.04 -8.13 -4.52
CA ALA A 15 3.47 -8.79 -5.69
C ALA A 15 1.93 -8.80 -5.66
N LEU A 16 1.34 -9.08 -4.51
CA LEU A 16 -0.11 -9.01 -4.33
C LEU A 16 -0.64 -7.58 -4.57
N TRP A 17 0.05 -6.54 -4.08
CA TRP A 17 -0.33 -5.16 -4.37
C TRP A 17 -0.12 -4.77 -5.83
N GLY A 18 0.93 -5.26 -6.48
CA GLY A 18 1.11 -5.06 -7.92
C GLY A 18 -0.05 -5.61 -8.74
N SER A 19 -0.60 -6.77 -8.34
CA SER A 19 -1.77 -7.36 -9.00
C SER A 19 -3.07 -6.61 -8.74
N PHE A 20 -3.17 -5.86 -7.63
CA PHE A 20 -4.34 -5.05 -7.30
C PHE A 20 -4.66 -4.03 -8.40
N TYR A 21 -3.65 -3.36 -8.97
CA TYR A 21 -3.85 -2.37 -10.02
C TYR A 21 -4.44 -2.98 -11.31
N ILE A 22 -4.09 -4.23 -11.61
CA ILE A 22 -4.64 -4.97 -12.77
C ILE A 22 -6.12 -5.28 -12.53
N ILE A 23 -6.43 -5.86 -11.38
CA ILE A 23 -7.81 -6.20 -10.99
C ILE A 23 -8.64 -4.92 -10.81
N GLY A 24 -8.07 -3.87 -10.21
CA GLY A 24 -8.72 -2.58 -10.07
C GLY A 24 -9.11 -2.01 -11.44
N ARG A 25 -8.21 -2.01 -12.41
CA ARG A 25 -8.52 -1.54 -13.77
C ARG A 25 -9.61 -2.38 -14.44
N TRP A 26 -9.65 -3.66 -14.17
CA TRP A 26 -10.70 -4.56 -14.66
C TRP A 26 -12.06 -4.31 -14.00
N LEU A 27 -12.08 -3.84 -12.73
CA LEU A 27 -13.31 -3.51 -11.98
C LEU A 27 -13.80 -2.08 -12.22
N PHE A 28 -12.86 -1.12 -12.35
CA PHE A 28 -13.14 0.33 -12.40
C PHE A 28 -12.81 0.96 -13.76
N GLY A 29 -12.37 0.17 -14.77
CA GLY A 29 -11.98 0.68 -16.09
C GLY A 29 -13.10 1.42 -16.82
N GLU A 30 -12.79 2.07 -17.97
CA GLU A 30 -13.69 2.96 -18.71
C GLU A 30 -15.05 2.35 -19.08
N GLU A 31 -15.14 1.02 -19.19
CA GLU A 31 -16.39 0.26 -19.33
C GLU A 31 -16.84 -0.36 -17.99
N GLY A 32 -16.14 -0.05 -16.88
CA GLY A 32 -16.40 -0.64 -15.57
C GLY A 32 -17.61 -0.04 -14.89
N ASP A 33 -18.27 -0.86 -14.09
CA ASP A 33 -19.29 -0.42 -13.17
C ASP A 33 -18.72 0.68 -12.27
N GLN A 34 -19.38 1.82 -12.14
CA GLN A 34 -18.94 2.93 -11.28
C GLN A 34 -19.15 2.55 -9.81
N LEU A 35 -18.26 1.71 -9.29
CA LEU A 35 -18.29 1.29 -7.89
C LEU A 35 -18.06 2.49 -6.97
N ASN A 36 -18.93 2.67 -5.99
CA ASN A 36 -18.76 3.69 -4.98
C ASN A 36 -17.50 3.38 -4.13
N PRO A 37 -16.50 4.27 -4.07
CA PRO A 37 -15.23 4.01 -3.38
C PRO A 37 -15.39 3.76 -1.88
N TYR A 38 -16.36 4.40 -1.24
CA TYR A 38 -16.63 4.22 0.19
C TYR A 38 -17.20 2.85 0.48
N LEU A 39 -18.23 2.44 -0.30
CA LEU A 39 -18.82 1.12 -0.18
C LEU A 39 -17.81 0.01 -0.50
N PHE A 40 -17.02 0.19 -1.55
CA PHE A 40 -15.95 -0.74 -1.90
C PHE A 40 -14.93 -0.88 -0.78
N THR A 41 -14.47 0.23 -0.19
CA THR A 41 -13.50 0.23 0.90
C THR A 41 -14.06 -0.44 2.16
N LEU A 42 -15.32 -0.12 2.54
CA LEU A 42 -15.97 -0.75 3.69
C LEU A 42 -16.08 -2.26 3.51
N LEU A 43 -16.56 -2.73 2.36
CA LEU A 43 -16.73 -4.16 2.10
C LEU A 43 -15.39 -4.91 2.11
N ARG A 44 -14.32 -4.31 1.59
CA ARG A 44 -12.96 -4.88 1.68
C ARG A 44 -12.51 -5.02 3.14
N PHE A 45 -12.76 -4.04 3.99
CA PHE A 45 -12.44 -4.14 5.42
C PHE A 45 -13.27 -5.22 6.11
N ILE A 46 -14.56 -5.32 5.82
CA ILE A 46 -15.42 -6.38 6.34
C ILE A 46 -14.88 -7.76 5.91
N LEU A 47 -14.53 -7.95 4.64
CA LEU A 47 -13.94 -9.20 4.15
C LEU A 47 -12.60 -9.52 4.84
N ALA A 48 -11.75 -8.50 5.07
CA ALA A 48 -10.52 -8.70 5.81
C ALA A 48 -10.78 -9.10 7.27
N VAL A 49 -11.74 -8.47 7.95
CA VAL A 49 -12.15 -8.83 9.32
C VAL A 49 -12.69 -10.25 9.35
N LEU A 50 -13.55 -10.65 8.42
CA LEU A 50 -14.07 -12.01 8.31
C LEU A 50 -12.96 -13.03 8.07
N PHE A 51 -11.98 -12.71 7.20
CA PHE A 51 -10.84 -13.58 6.95
C PHE A 51 -10.01 -13.86 8.21
N PHE A 52 -9.84 -12.86 9.09
CA PHE A 52 -9.10 -13.02 10.33
C PHE A 52 -9.93 -13.51 11.50
N SER A 53 -11.28 -13.46 11.43
CA SER A 53 -12.16 -13.80 12.55
C SER A 53 -11.92 -15.20 13.15
N PRO A 54 -11.52 -16.26 12.40
CA PRO A 54 -11.20 -17.57 12.99
C PRO A 54 -10.06 -17.54 14.02
N MET A 55 -9.20 -16.50 13.97
CA MET A 55 -8.15 -16.33 14.99
C MET A 55 -8.72 -16.11 16.39
N LEU A 56 -9.94 -15.57 16.51
CA LEU A 56 -10.64 -15.34 17.79
C LEU A 56 -11.02 -16.65 18.50
N LEU A 57 -10.95 -17.81 17.86
CA LEU A 57 -11.13 -19.11 18.51
C LEU A 57 -10.03 -19.36 19.56
N LYS A 58 -8.85 -18.75 19.40
CA LYS A 58 -7.76 -18.85 20.36
C LYS A 58 -7.94 -17.82 21.49
N GLU A 59 -8.01 -18.26 22.73
CA GLU A 59 -8.18 -17.40 23.92
C GLU A 59 -7.08 -16.32 24.03
N ARG A 60 -5.83 -16.69 23.75
CA ARG A 60 -4.70 -15.75 23.74
C ARG A 60 -4.94 -14.60 22.77
N VAL A 61 -5.48 -14.88 21.57
CA VAL A 61 -5.77 -13.86 20.55
C VAL A 61 -6.89 -12.94 21.05
N ARG A 62 -7.97 -13.50 21.62
CA ARG A 62 -9.05 -12.67 22.19
C ARG A 62 -8.55 -11.71 23.27
N LYS A 63 -7.67 -12.19 24.16
CA LYS A 63 -7.06 -11.36 25.21
C LYS A 63 -6.24 -10.21 24.60
N LEU A 64 -5.40 -10.49 23.60
CA LEU A 64 -4.58 -9.48 22.94
C LEU A 64 -5.43 -8.49 22.12
N VAL A 65 -6.45 -8.94 21.40
CA VAL A 65 -7.39 -8.06 20.68
C VAL A 65 -8.14 -7.16 21.68
N LYS A 66 -8.64 -7.72 22.79
CA LYS A 66 -9.26 -6.91 23.84
C LYS A 66 -8.30 -5.87 24.41
N GLN A 67 -7.06 -6.26 24.71
CA GLN A 67 -6.03 -5.34 25.22
C GLN A 67 -5.75 -4.22 24.20
N ALA A 68 -5.58 -4.54 22.93
CA ALA A 68 -5.36 -3.56 21.86
C ALA A 68 -6.53 -2.55 21.76
N LEU A 69 -7.78 -3.04 21.84
CA LEU A 69 -8.99 -2.22 21.74
C LEU A 69 -9.33 -1.43 23.04
N THR A 70 -8.73 -1.76 24.17
CA THR A 70 -8.98 -1.04 25.43
C THR A 70 -7.82 -0.18 25.87
N ARG A 71 -6.60 -0.72 25.89
CA ARG A 71 -5.41 -0.04 26.38
C ARG A 71 -4.78 0.84 25.30
N ASP A 72 -4.62 0.32 24.08
CA ASP A 72 -3.85 0.96 23.02
C ASP A 72 -4.73 1.40 21.83
N VAL A 73 -6.05 1.52 22.06
CA VAL A 73 -7.04 1.89 21.02
C VAL A 73 -6.68 3.18 20.29
N LYS A 74 -6.14 4.17 20.96
CA LYS A 74 -5.75 5.45 20.34
C LYS A 74 -4.68 5.27 19.27
N MET A 75 -3.69 4.41 19.54
CA MET A 75 -2.62 4.11 18.61
C MET A 75 -3.14 3.30 17.42
N PHE A 76 -3.95 2.28 17.67
CA PHE A 76 -4.58 1.50 16.60
C PHE A 76 -5.58 2.32 15.78
N PHE A 77 -6.33 3.22 16.42
CA PHE A 77 -7.23 4.13 15.73
C PHE A 77 -6.47 5.06 14.78
N LEU A 78 -5.34 5.60 15.22
CA LEU A 78 -4.50 6.46 14.38
C LEU A 78 -3.90 5.69 13.19
N ILE A 79 -3.45 4.46 13.42
CA ILE A 79 -2.96 3.56 12.36
C ILE A 79 -4.09 3.24 11.37
N ALA A 80 -5.29 2.91 11.86
CA ALA A 80 -6.43 2.59 11.01
C ALA A 80 -6.90 3.82 10.21
N LEU A 81 -7.04 4.96 10.87
CA LEU A 81 -7.51 6.20 10.23
C LEU A 81 -6.52 6.70 9.19
N VAL A 82 -5.27 6.92 9.58
CA VAL A 82 -4.27 7.55 8.70
C VAL A 82 -3.70 6.52 7.73
N GLY A 83 -3.24 5.39 8.25
CA GLY A 83 -2.44 4.44 7.50
C GLY A 83 -3.25 3.51 6.59
N ILE A 84 -4.56 3.38 6.81
CA ILE A 84 -5.41 2.46 6.04
C ILE A 84 -6.57 3.20 5.37
N VAL A 85 -7.41 3.92 6.14
CA VAL A 85 -8.62 4.56 5.60
C VAL A 85 -8.25 5.76 4.74
N MET A 86 -7.50 6.72 5.27
CA MET A 86 -7.10 7.92 4.52
C MET A 86 -6.21 7.56 3.33
N GLU A 87 -5.26 6.66 3.51
CA GLU A 87 -4.40 6.18 2.42
C GLU A 87 -5.24 5.67 1.25
N THR A 88 -6.14 4.73 1.51
CA THR A 88 -6.98 4.10 0.48
C THR A 88 -7.92 5.12 -0.19
N LEU A 89 -8.60 5.96 0.58
CA LEU A 89 -9.52 6.95 0.03
C LEU A 89 -8.79 7.99 -0.81
N LEU A 90 -7.64 8.48 -0.35
CA LEU A 90 -6.85 9.48 -1.08
C LEU A 90 -6.37 8.95 -2.43
N VAL A 91 -5.94 7.68 -2.52
CA VAL A 91 -5.60 7.05 -3.80
C VAL A 91 -6.81 7.01 -4.73
N PHE A 92 -7.97 6.53 -4.27
CA PHE A 92 -9.16 6.45 -5.12
C PHE A 92 -9.63 7.83 -5.59
N TYR A 93 -9.66 8.82 -4.67
CA TYR A 93 -10.04 10.19 -5.04
C TYR A 93 -9.06 10.85 -5.99
N SER A 94 -7.76 10.58 -5.85
CA SER A 94 -6.77 11.15 -6.75
C SER A 94 -7.05 10.80 -8.21
N LEU A 95 -7.58 9.61 -8.48
CA LEU A 95 -7.90 9.14 -9.84
C LEU A 95 -9.01 9.93 -10.52
N ASN A 96 -9.83 10.67 -9.76
CA ASN A 96 -10.83 11.59 -10.34
C ASN A 96 -10.21 12.90 -10.88
N PHE A 97 -9.00 13.22 -10.45
CA PHE A 97 -8.34 14.50 -10.72
C PHE A 97 -7.05 14.37 -11.53
N THR A 98 -6.40 13.19 -11.46
CA THR A 98 -5.15 12.93 -12.17
C THR A 98 -5.15 11.57 -12.84
N THR A 99 -4.20 11.32 -13.73
CA THR A 99 -4.09 10.02 -14.41
C THR A 99 -3.60 8.93 -13.43
N SER A 100 -3.93 7.66 -13.71
CA SER A 100 -3.44 6.52 -12.92
C SER A 100 -1.92 6.49 -12.83
N ALA A 101 -1.23 6.87 -13.91
CA ALA A 101 0.23 6.96 -13.95
C ALA A 101 0.77 8.02 -12.98
N ARG A 102 0.19 9.23 -12.97
CA ARG A 102 0.60 10.31 -12.05
C ARG A 102 0.27 9.99 -10.62
N SER A 103 -0.95 9.48 -10.35
CA SER A 103 -1.35 9.03 -9.02
C SER A 103 -0.38 7.96 -8.49
N SER A 104 -0.06 6.95 -9.30
CA SER A 104 0.92 5.92 -8.94
C SER A 104 2.31 6.51 -8.68
N LEU A 105 2.78 7.46 -9.50
CA LEU A 105 4.08 8.13 -9.29
C LEU A 105 4.11 8.82 -7.92
N MET A 106 3.10 9.62 -7.62
CA MET A 106 3.06 10.39 -6.37
C MET A 106 2.93 9.48 -5.14
N ALA A 107 2.09 8.44 -5.19
CA ALA A 107 1.97 7.46 -4.11
C ALA A 107 3.29 6.68 -3.91
N ASN A 108 4.00 6.37 -4.98
CA ASN A 108 5.31 5.68 -4.93
C ASN A 108 6.49 6.59 -4.52
N CYS A 109 6.27 7.84 -4.10
CA CYS A 109 7.21 8.59 -3.27
C CYS A 109 7.31 8.03 -1.84
N SER A 110 6.42 7.15 -1.44
CA SER A 110 6.37 6.56 -0.10
C SER A 110 7.69 5.93 0.38
N PRO A 111 8.54 5.26 -0.42
CA PRO A 111 9.83 4.77 0.07
C PRO A 111 10.75 5.88 0.58
N ILE A 112 10.77 7.03 -0.10
CA ILE A 112 11.55 8.20 0.32
C ILE A 112 11.04 8.72 1.67
N ILE A 113 9.72 8.83 1.81
CA ILE A 113 9.07 9.31 3.03
C ILE A 113 9.24 8.29 4.16
N THR A 114 9.20 7.00 3.86
CA THR A 114 9.44 5.92 4.84
C THR A 114 10.85 5.99 5.41
N VAL A 115 11.86 6.25 4.59
CA VAL A 115 13.25 6.45 5.05
C VAL A 115 13.34 7.70 5.93
N LEU A 116 12.73 8.80 5.51
CA LEU A 116 12.69 10.04 6.30
C LEU A 116 12.02 9.82 7.67
N PHE A 117 10.85 9.18 7.72
CA PHE A 117 10.17 8.85 8.97
C PHE A 117 10.94 7.85 9.82
N SER A 118 11.60 6.87 9.21
CA SER A 118 12.49 5.93 9.92
C SER A 118 13.65 6.65 10.59
N PHE A 119 14.22 7.66 9.92
CA PHE A 119 15.27 8.51 10.52
C PHE A 119 14.71 9.37 11.65
N LEU A 120 13.61 10.10 11.43
CA LEU A 120 13.06 11.05 12.42
C LEU A 120 12.46 10.33 13.64
N LEU A 121 11.69 9.24 13.43
CA LEU A 121 10.92 8.59 14.50
C LEU A 121 11.65 7.41 15.14
N LEU A 122 12.45 6.68 14.38
CA LEU A 122 13.17 5.48 14.84
C LEU A 122 14.67 5.71 14.95
N LYS A 123 15.18 6.89 14.59
CA LYS A 123 16.63 7.24 14.57
C LYS A 123 17.46 6.26 13.73
N GLN A 124 16.87 5.65 12.71
CA GLN A 124 17.57 4.78 11.76
C GLN A 124 18.28 5.63 10.73
N LYS A 125 19.56 5.38 10.46
CA LYS A 125 20.31 6.04 9.38
C LYS A 125 20.38 5.10 8.18
N THR A 126 20.13 5.63 6.99
CA THR A 126 20.30 4.91 5.74
C THR A 126 21.67 5.25 5.17
N PRO A 127 22.53 4.26 4.87
CA PRO A 127 23.81 4.49 4.22
C PRO A 127 23.64 5.21 2.88
N GLY A 128 24.67 5.98 2.46
CA GLY A 128 24.61 6.74 1.20
C GLY A 128 24.28 5.89 -0.03
N MET A 129 24.78 4.65 -0.09
CA MET A 129 24.44 3.70 -1.16
C MET A 129 22.96 3.28 -1.12
N GLY A 130 22.36 3.13 0.06
CA GLY A 130 20.91 2.90 0.19
C GLY A 130 20.09 4.11 -0.28
N LEU A 131 20.53 5.35 0.04
CA LEU A 131 19.91 6.57 -0.46
C LEU A 131 20.03 6.68 -1.99
N LEU A 132 21.20 6.34 -2.55
CA LEU A 132 21.40 6.29 -3.99
C LEU A 132 20.43 5.29 -4.65
N GLY A 133 20.27 4.10 -4.05
CA GLY A 133 19.30 3.09 -4.51
C GLY A 133 17.88 3.62 -4.54
N MET A 134 17.49 4.40 -3.54
CA MET A 134 16.17 5.03 -3.46
C MET A 134 15.95 6.04 -4.60
N VAL A 135 16.94 6.89 -4.88
CA VAL A 135 16.89 7.88 -5.97
C VAL A 135 16.84 7.18 -7.33
N ILE A 136 17.65 6.13 -7.54
CA ILE A 136 17.65 5.33 -8.77
C ILE A 136 16.29 4.65 -8.99
N GLY A 137 15.72 4.02 -7.95
CA GLY A 137 14.41 3.39 -8.04
C GLY A 137 13.30 4.38 -8.39
N PHE A 138 13.32 5.55 -7.76
CA PHE A 138 12.38 6.63 -8.08
C PHE A 138 12.54 7.17 -9.51
N ALA A 139 13.78 7.41 -9.96
CA ALA A 139 14.04 7.79 -11.34
C ALA A 139 13.53 6.74 -12.34
N GLY A 140 13.65 5.45 -12.01
CA GLY A 140 13.05 4.36 -12.80
C GLY A 140 11.54 4.47 -12.91
N ILE A 141 10.81 4.77 -11.83
CA ILE A 141 9.35 4.99 -11.85
C ILE A 141 8.99 6.17 -12.75
N VAL A 142 9.68 7.31 -12.59
CA VAL A 142 9.47 8.49 -13.44
C VAL A 142 9.68 8.14 -14.93
N THR A 143 10.76 7.41 -15.24
CA THR A 143 11.08 6.98 -16.61
C THR A 143 10.00 6.04 -17.16
N ALA A 144 9.49 5.09 -16.35
CA ALA A 144 8.42 4.17 -16.77
C ALA A 144 7.15 4.92 -17.16
N ILE A 145 6.76 5.93 -16.38
CA ILE A 145 5.57 6.73 -16.64
C ILE A 145 5.76 7.60 -17.88
N ALA A 146 6.91 8.27 -18.01
CA ALA A 146 7.22 9.11 -19.14
C ALA A 146 7.30 8.31 -20.47
N SER A 147 7.78 7.06 -20.41
CA SER A 147 7.92 6.20 -21.60
C SER A 147 6.59 5.72 -22.19
N ARG A 148 5.50 5.78 -21.46
CA ARG A 148 4.17 5.35 -21.92
C ARG A 148 3.39 6.39 -22.70
N GLY A 149 3.92 7.61 -22.85
CA GLY A 149 3.35 8.65 -23.72
C GLY A 149 1.88 8.98 -23.43
N GLY A 150 1.44 8.84 -22.18
CA GLY A 150 0.07 9.17 -21.80
C GLY A 150 -0.17 10.69 -21.89
N ASP A 151 -1.41 11.08 -22.19
CA ASP A 151 -1.89 12.47 -22.26
C ASP A 151 -1.69 13.22 -20.93
N ILE A 152 -0.43 13.56 -20.64
CA ILE A 152 -0.03 14.27 -19.41
C ILE A 152 -0.67 15.67 -19.36
N TYR A 153 -1.24 16.15 -20.49
CA TYR A 153 -1.65 17.53 -20.68
C TYR A 153 -3.15 17.75 -21.01
N ALA A 154 -3.99 16.71 -20.89
CA ALA A 154 -5.39 16.76 -21.37
C ALA A 154 -6.37 17.60 -20.53
N ASN A 155 -6.03 17.93 -19.26
CA ASN A 155 -6.92 18.68 -18.36
C ASN A 155 -6.24 19.92 -17.75
N SER A 156 -7.05 20.81 -17.13
CA SER A 156 -6.52 22.04 -16.54
C SER A 156 -5.47 21.76 -15.45
N ALA A 157 -4.40 22.57 -15.43
CA ALA A 157 -3.26 22.37 -14.53
C ALA A 157 -3.65 22.22 -13.03
N TRP A 158 -4.70 22.92 -12.59
CA TRP A 158 -5.13 22.89 -11.20
C TRP A 158 -5.74 21.55 -10.75
N THR A 159 -6.50 20.87 -11.61
CA THR A 159 -7.07 19.56 -11.28
C THR A 159 -5.98 18.52 -11.05
N PHE A 160 -4.92 18.55 -11.86
CA PHE A 160 -3.77 17.66 -11.66
C PHE A 160 -3.06 17.90 -10.33
N PHE A 161 -2.87 19.16 -9.91
CA PHE A 161 -2.24 19.45 -8.62
C PHE A 161 -3.03 18.91 -7.44
N ILE A 162 -4.37 18.95 -7.51
CA ILE A 162 -5.23 18.36 -6.46
C ILE A 162 -5.05 16.83 -6.42
N GLY A 163 -5.14 16.16 -7.56
CA GLY A 163 -4.97 14.71 -7.65
C GLY A 163 -3.59 14.24 -7.24
N ASP A 164 -2.54 14.93 -7.72
CA ASP A 164 -1.16 14.63 -7.36
C ASP A 164 -0.90 14.85 -5.87
N GLY A 165 -1.45 15.92 -5.29
CA GLY A 165 -1.38 16.21 -3.85
C GLY A 165 -2.07 15.14 -3.01
N MET A 166 -3.25 14.66 -3.43
CA MET A 166 -3.95 13.56 -2.76
C MET A 166 -3.12 12.27 -2.83
N ALA A 167 -2.58 11.92 -4.00
CA ALA A 167 -1.76 10.73 -4.18
C ALA A 167 -0.46 10.80 -3.37
N LEU A 168 0.21 11.95 -3.34
CA LEU A 168 1.39 12.15 -2.50
C LEU A 168 1.06 12.00 -1.02
N THR A 169 -0.07 12.57 -0.58
CA THR A 169 -0.55 12.45 0.81
C THR A 169 -0.85 10.99 1.16
N SER A 170 -1.39 10.19 0.23
CA SER A 170 -1.56 8.75 0.45
C SER A 170 -0.22 8.05 0.66
N GLY A 171 0.80 8.42 -0.11
CA GLY A 171 2.18 7.93 0.10
C GLY A 171 2.75 8.29 1.47
N ILE A 172 2.44 9.49 1.98
CA ILE A 172 2.79 9.90 3.36
C ILE A 172 2.05 9.04 4.39
N CYS A 173 0.76 8.82 4.19
CA CYS A 173 -0.06 7.94 5.04
C CYS A 173 0.48 6.50 5.06
N TRP A 174 0.88 5.98 3.90
CA TRP A 174 1.51 4.67 3.78
C TRP A 174 2.86 4.58 4.52
N ALA A 175 3.70 5.60 4.39
CA ALA A 175 4.98 5.67 5.12
C ALA A 175 4.75 5.70 6.63
N PHE A 176 3.76 6.50 7.09
CA PHE A 176 3.33 6.51 8.49
C PHE A 176 2.89 5.12 8.95
N PHE A 177 2.01 4.45 8.20
CA PHE A 177 1.55 3.10 8.47
C PHE A 177 2.72 2.11 8.64
N THR A 178 3.70 2.16 7.76
CA THR A 178 4.85 1.25 7.78
C THR A 178 5.73 1.50 9.01
N VAL A 179 6.06 2.77 9.30
CA VAL A 179 6.99 3.13 10.38
C VAL A 179 6.34 3.08 11.75
N TYR A 180 5.13 3.63 11.86
CA TYR A 180 4.41 3.67 13.14
C TYR A 180 3.86 2.29 13.52
N GLY A 181 3.43 1.52 12.52
CA GLY A 181 3.00 0.14 12.68
C GLY A 181 4.08 -0.78 13.23
N ALA A 182 5.35 -0.51 12.95
CA ALA A 182 6.46 -1.29 13.50
C ALA A 182 6.44 -1.34 15.04
N LYS A 183 5.96 -0.28 15.72
CA LYS A 183 5.87 -0.21 17.19
C LYS A 183 4.82 -1.19 17.76
N VAL A 184 3.66 -1.34 17.09
CA VAL A 184 2.60 -2.24 17.59
C VAL A 184 2.91 -3.71 17.33
N ILE A 185 3.74 -4.00 16.34
CA ILE A 185 4.12 -5.37 15.99
C ILE A 185 4.95 -6.02 17.08
N GLU A 186 5.81 -5.26 17.76
CA GLU A 186 6.65 -5.75 18.84
C GLU A 186 5.79 -6.30 20.00
N GLU A 187 4.65 -5.67 20.31
CA GLU A 187 3.79 -6.04 21.42
C GLU A 187 2.71 -7.07 21.02
N TYR A 188 2.01 -6.82 19.91
CA TYR A 188 0.82 -7.60 19.51
C TYR A 188 1.09 -8.64 18.42
N GLY A 189 2.20 -8.48 17.69
CA GLY A 189 2.50 -9.26 16.48
C GLY A 189 1.69 -8.81 15.26
N GLY A 190 2.22 -9.11 14.06
CA GLY A 190 1.69 -8.57 12.80
C GLY A 190 0.23 -8.91 12.52
N LEU A 191 -0.18 -10.16 12.73
CA LEU A 191 -1.54 -10.61 12.41
C LEU A 191 -2.60 -9.93 13.29
N ILE A 192 -2.33 -9.82 14.61
CA ILE A 192 -3.27 -9.18 15.54
C ILE A 192 -3.34 -7.68 15.25
N SER A 193 -2.18 -7.05 15.00
CA SER A 193 -2.12 -5.63 14.65
C SER A 193 -2.95 -5.32 13.41
N MET A 194 -2.87 -6.15 12.36
CA MET A 194 -3.68 -5.99 11.15
C MET A 194 -5.17 -6.21 11.43
N PHE A 195 -5.51 -7.26 12.14
CA PHE A 195 -6.91 -7.57 12.46
C PHE A 195 -7.59 -6.42 13.21
N VAL A 196 -6.95 -5.89 14.26
CA VAL A 196 -7.47 -4.74 15.02
C VAL A 196 -7.57 -3.50 14.15
N SER A 197 -6.58 -3.23 13.30
CA SER A 197 -6.59 -2.08 12.39
C SER A 197 -7.72 -2.16 11.37
N PHE A 198 -8.04 -3.36 10.84
CA PHE A 198 -9.18 -3.54 9.93
C PHE A 198 -10.53 -3.44 10.63
N ILE A 199 -10.65 -3.93 11.88
CA ILE A 199 -11.86 -3.71 12.68
C ILE A 199 -12.12 -2.20 12.84
N LEU A 200 -11.11 -1.45 13.26
CA LEU A 200 -11.26 -0.01 13.45
C LEU A 200 -11.46 0.72 12.10
N GLY A 201 -10.79 0.29 11.03
CA GLY A 201 -11.02 0.79 9.69
C GLY A 201 -12.47 0.57 9.23
N ALA A 202 -13.04 -0.61 9.45
CA ALA A 202 -14.44 -0.88 9.16
C ALA A 202 -15.38 0.01 10.00
N VAL A 203 -15.12 0.14 11.32
CA VAL A 203 -15.91 1.01 12.20
C VAL A 203 -15.88 2.47 11.75
N ILE A 204 -14.72 2.98 11.31
CA ILE A 204 -14.59 4.34 10.76
C ILE A 204 -15.37 4.46 9.45
N MET A 205 -15.31 3.46 8.58
CA MET A 205 -15.93 3.50 7.26
C MET A 205 -17.45 3.31 7.28
N VAL A 206 -18.04 2.69 8.31
CA VAL A 206 -19.49 2.53 8.42
C VAL A 206 -20.22 3.87 8.33
N PRO A 207 -20.00 4.87 9.21
CA PRO A 207 -20.69 6.15 9.12
C PRO A 207 -20.38 6.90 7.82
N VAL A 208 -19.13 6.83 7.33
CA VAL A 208 -18.75 7.47 6.07
C VAL A 208 -19.54 6.88 4.89
N THR A 209 -19.66 5.56 4.83
CA THR A 209 -20.40 4.88 3.77
C THR A 209 -21.89 5.15 3.88
N LEU A 210 -22.47 5.13 5.08
CA LEU A 210 -23.91 5.41 5.28
C LEU A 210 -24.30 6.82 4.85
N LEU A 211 -23.37 7.78 4.97
CA LEU A 211 -23.62 9.18 4.56
C LEU A 211 -23.41 9.42 3.05
N LEU A 212 -22.52 8.66 2.41
CA LEU A 212 -22.02 8.98 1.07
C LEU A 212 -22.37 7.92 0.00
N ALA A 213 -22.76 6.70 0.39
CA ALA A 213 -23.23 5.68 -0.54
C ALA A 213 -24.74 5.80 -0.76
N LYS A 214 -25.16 5.54 -2.00
CA LYS A 214 -26.57 5.54 -2.40
C LYS A 214 -27.09 4.09 -2.48
N PRO A 215 -28.41 3.85 -2.29
CA PRO A 215 -28.99 2.51 -2.47
C PRO A 215 -28.72 1.89 -3.85
N SER A 216 -28.62 2.73 -4.90
CA SER A 216 -28.25 2.31 -6.25
C SER A 216 -26.88 1.68 -6.35
N ASP A 217 -25.93 2.06 -5.48
CA ASP A 217 -24.55 1.55 -5.50
C ASP A 217 -24.50 0.04 -5.17
N PHE A 218 -25.53 -0.50 -4.50
CA PHE A 218 -25.64 -1.92 -4.19
C PHE A 218 -26.15 -2.78 -5.36
N GLN A 219 -26.69 -2.16 -6.41
CA GLN A 219 -27.21 -2.89 -7.59
C GLN A 219 -26.09 -3.32 -8.55
N ILE A 220 -24.89 -2.79 -8.38
CA ILE A 220 -23.74 -2.99 -9.27
C ILE A 220 -23.00 -4.32 -8.97
N PHE A 221 -23.36 -5.04 -7.91
CA PHE A 221 -22.65 -6.24 -7.44
C PHE A 221 -22.95 -7.50 -8.26
N THR A 222 -22.37 -7.57 -9.46
CA THR A 222 -22.35 -8.77 -10.31
C THR A 222 -21.38 -9.84 -9.73
N PRO A 223 -21.46 -11.12 -10.15
CA PRO A 223 -20.47 -12.14 -9.78
C PRO A 223 -19.03 -11.73 -10.07
N LYS A 224 -18.79 -10.98 -11.14
CA LYS A 224 -17.51 -10.40 -11.51
C LYS A 224 -17.00 -9.43 -10.45
N VAL A 225 -17.86 -8.49 -10.02
CA VAL A 225 -17.55 -7.49 -8.99
C VAL A 225 -17.28 -8.17 -7.65
N TRP A 226 -18.09 -9.15 -7.26
CA TRP A 226 -17.84 -9.93 -6.05
C TRP A 226 -16.50 -10.69 -6.09
N GLY A 227 -16.16 -11.33 -7.21
CA GLY A 227 -14.87 -12.00 -7.38
C GLY A 227 -13.70 -11.05 -7.19
N GLY A 228 -13.75 -9.89 -7.84
CA GLY A 228 -12.74 -8.84 -7.67
C GLY A 228 -12.70 -8.25 -6.25
N MET A 229 -13.88 -8.09 -5.61
CA MET A 229 -14.01 -7.64 -4.23
C MET A 229 -13.36 -8.63 -3.24
N ILE A 230 -13.66 -9.92 -3.36
CA ILE A 230 -13.07 -10.97 -2.53
C ILE A 230 -11.56 -11.01 -2.75
N TYR A 231 -11.10 -10.98 -4.00
CA TYR A 231 -9.68 -10.95 -4.29
C TYR A 231 -8.99 -9.73 -3.65
N THR A 232 -9.53 -8.55 -3.86
CA THR A 232 -8.91 -7.31 -3.35
C THR A 232 -9.05 -7.18 -1.83
N GLY A 233 -10.12 -7.67 -1.21
CA GLY A 233 -10.32 -7.65 0.24
C GLY A 233 -9.46 -8.69 0.98
N VAL A 234 -9.39 -9.92 0.45
CA VAL A 234 -8.69 -11.03 1.13
C VAL A 234 -7.21 -11.04 0.77
N PHE A 235 -6.87 -11.07 -0.52
CA PHE A 235 -5.47 -11.27 -0.92
C PHE A 235 -4.68 -9.96 -0.88
N THR A 236 -5.20 -8.87 -1.49
CA THR A 236 -4.41 -7.64 -1.57
C THR A 236 -4.53 -6.76 -0.32
N LEU A 237 -5.61 -6.88 0.45
CA LEU A 237 -5.75 -6.14 1.70
C LEU A 237 -5.34 -7.02 2.91
N ALA A 238 -6.07 -8.09 3.22
CA ALA A 238 -5.81 -8.85 4.44
C ALA A 238 -4.47 -9.58 4.39
N LEU A 239 -4.23 -10.40 3.39
CA LEU A 239 -3.02 -11.23 3.30
C LEU A 239 -1.78 -10.38 3.04
N ALA A 240 -1.79 -9.48 2.04
CA ALA A 240 -0.63 -8.67 1.70
C ALA A 240 -0.16 -7.79 2.86
N ASN A 241 -1.08 -7.08 3.55
CA ASN A 241 -0.72 -6.29 4.72
C ASN A 241 -0.21 -7.14 5.89
N SER A 242 -0.75 -8.36 6.06
CA SER A 242 -0.26 -9.29 7.08
C SER A 242 1.16 -9.77 6.78
N LEU A 243 1.45 -10.09 5.53
CA LEU A 243 2.80 -10.46 5.09
C LEU A 243 3.77 -9.29 5.25
N TRP A 244 3.35 -8.07 4.91
CA TRP A 244 4.12 -6.85 5.11
C TRP A 244 4.46 -6.62 6.58
N TYR A 245 3.47 -6.70 7.47
CA TYR A 245 3.71 -6.58 8.90
C TYR A 245 4.53 -7.74 9.47
N ALA A 246 4.34 -8.95 8.95
CA ALA A 246 5.20 -10.07 9.32
C ALA A 246 6.66 -9.84 8.89
N ALA A 247 6.88 -9.22 7.72
CA ALA A 247 8.22 -8.86 7.24
C ALA A 247 8.92 -7.83 8.16
N LEU A 248 8.18 -6.88 8.75
CA LEU A 248 8.70 -5.89 9.70
C LEU A 248 9.30 -6.51 10.98
N ARG A 249 9.05 -7.79 11.25
CA ARG A 249 9.73 -8.52 12.33
C ARG A 249 11.18 -8.90 11.97
N TYR A 250 11.52 -8.87 10.70
CA TYR A 250 12.80 -9.33 10.16
C TYR A 250 13.58 -8.22 9.45
N LEU A 251 12.86 -7.23 8.91
CA LEU A 251 13.41 -6.12 8.14
C LEU A 251 13.05 -4.79 8.81
N LYS A 252 13.89 -3.79 8.62
CA LYS A 252 13.61 -2.43 9.09
C LYS A 252 12.60 -1.74 8.17
N PRO A 253 11.77 -0.81 8.67
CA PRO A 253 10.78 -0.10 7.87
C PRO A 253 11.36 0.56 6.61
N GLY A 254 12.53 1.22 6.73
CA GLY A 254 13.20 1.85 5.59
C GLY A 254 13.68 0.87 4.52
N GLU A 255 14.14 -0.35 4.93
CA GLU A 255 14.50 -1.43 4.00
C GLU A 255 13.25 -2.00 3.33
N LEU A 256 12.23 -2.33 4.12
CA LEU A 256 10.99 -2.91 3.61
C LEU A 256 10.25 -1.93 2.69
N GLY A 257 10.29 -0.62 2.99
CA GLY A 257 9.68 0.43 2.17
C GLY A 257 10.13 0.39 0.71
N SER A 258 11.39 0.02 0.44
CA SER A 258 11.92 -0.09 -0.93
C SER A 258 11.20 -1.13 -1.79
N PHE A 259 10.53 -2.11 -1.17
CA PHE A 259 9.79 -3.16 -1.89
C PHE A 259 8.52 -2.64 -2.58
N GLY A 260 8.07 -1.42 -2.24
CA GLY A 260 7.08 -0.70 -3.03
C GLY A 260 7.51 -0.50 -4.48
N TYR A 261 8.80 -0.33 -4.73
CA TYR A 261 9.35 -0.26 -6.09
C TYR A 261 9.14 -1.55 -6.88
N PHE A 262 9.27 -2.72 -6.22
CA PHE A 262 8.95 -4.00 -6.84
C PHE A 262 7.47 -4.10 -7.22
N SER A 263 6.57 -3.64 -6.36
CA SER A 263 5.14 -3.58 -6.69
C SER A 263 4.88 -2.74 -7.94
N ALA A 264 5.50 -1.57 -8.07
CA ALA A 264 5.39 -0.72 -9.25
C ALA A 264 5.94 -1.40 -10.51
N ALA A 265 7.15 -1.99 -10.43
CA ALA A 265 7.76 -2.71 -11.56
C ALA A 265 6.89 -3.88 -12.03
N LEU A 266 6.33 -4.64 -11.07
CA LEU A 266 5.43 -5.75 -11.38
C LEU A 266 4.12 -5.25 -12.01
N THR A 267 3.52 -4.19 -11.48
CA THR A 267 2.31 -3.57 -12.05
C THR A 267 2.56 -3.16 -13.49
N PHE A 268 3.68 -2.48 -13.76
CA PHE A 268 4.03 -2.04 -15.10
C PHE A 268 4.23 -3.22 -16.05
N THR A 269 4.93 -4.27 -15.61
CA THR A 269 5.17 -5.48 -16.39
C THR A 269 3.87 -6.20 -16.72
N LEU A 270 3.03 -6.45 -15.71
CA LEU A 270 1.75 -7.13 -15.89
C LEU A 270 0.78 -6.32 -16.76
N SER A 271 0.72 -4.99 -16.58
CA SER A 271 -0.11 -4.12 -17.45
C SER A 271 0.31 -4.25 -18.93
N GLY A 272 1.61 -4.28 -19.20
CA GLY A 272 2.11 -4.48 -20.55
C GLY A 272 1.72 -5.82 -21.15
N ILE A 273 1.84 -6.90 -20.37
CA ILE A 273 1.48 -8.27 -20.81
C ILE A 273 -0.04 -8.41 -21.01
N VAL A 274 -0.83 -7.99 -20.02
CA VAL A 274 -2.29 -8.15 -20.01
C VAL A 274 -2.96 -7.23 -21.02
N LEU A 275 -2.46 -5.99 -21.17
CA LEU A 275 -2.98 -5.00 -22.11
C LEU A 275 -2.33 -5.09 -23.50
N LYS A 276 -1.39 -6.04 -23.72
CA LYS A 276 -0.65 -6.24 -24.98
C LYS A 276 0.07 -4.96 -25.46
N GLU A 277 0.52 -4.14 -24.52
CA GLU A 277 1.25 -2.92 -24.82
C GLU A 277 2.68 -3.23 -25.31
N LYS A 278 3.18 -2.53 -26.33
CA LYS A 278 4.55 -2.69 -26.80
C LYS A 278 5.52 -2.11 -25.78
N PHE A 279 6.48 -2.90 -25.35
CA PHE A 279 7.54 -2.42 -24.47
C PHE A 279 8.54 -1.57 -25.27
N SER A 280 8.65 -0.28 -24.91
CA SER A 280 9.72 0.57 -25.41
C SER A 280 11.04 0.25 -24.70
N LEU A 281 12.17 0.57 -25.33
CA LEU A 281 13.48 0.44 -24.68
C LEU A 281 13.54 1.25 -23.38
N ALA A 282 12.97 2.46 -23.38
CA ALA A 282 12.88 3.31 -22.20
C ALA A 282 12.12 2.62 -21.04
N PHE A 283 11.07 1.85 -21.35
CA PHE A 283 10.30 1.09 -20.36
C PHE A 283 11.12 -0.06 -19.76
N ILE A 284 11.90 -0.77 -20.58
CA ILE A 284 12.82 -1.82 -20.10
C ILE A 284 13.89 -1.21 -19.18
N CYS A 285 14.51 -0.09 -19.60
CA CYS A 285 15.48 0.65 -18.77
C CYS A 285 14.86 1.07 -17.43
N ALA A 286 13.61 1.53 -17.42
CA ALA A 286 12.89 1.91 -16.22
C ALA A 286 12.75 0.74 -15.25
N ILE A 287 12.35 -0.44 -15.72
CA ILE A 287 12.25 -1.64 -14.87
C ILE A 287 13.61 -2.00 -14.26
N VAL A 288 14.69 -1.94 -15.06
CA VAL A 288 16.05 -2.21 -14.57
C VAL A 288 16.45 -1.22 -13.47
N LEU A 289 16.17 0.08 -13.65
CA LEU A 289 16.43 1.10 -12.64
C LEU A 289 15.63 0.85 -11.35
N VAL A 290 14.36 0.51 -11.46
CA VAL A 290 13.49 0.22 -10.30
C VAL A 290 14.01 -0.98 -9.51
N ILE A 291 14.31 -2.08 -10.19
CA ILE A 291 14.84 -3.28 -9.55
C ILE A 291 16.25 -3.03 -8.99
N GLY A 292 17.11 -2.34 -9.73
CA GLY A 292 18.47 -1.98 -9.29
C GLY A 292 18.44 -1.11 -8.04
N GLY A 293 17.55 -0.11 -8.00
CA GLY A 293 17.36 0.75 -6.83
C GLY A 293 16.88 -0.02 -5.61
N MET A 294 15.91 -0.94 -5.78
CA MET A 294 15.45 -1.82 -4.71
C MET A 294 16.60 -2.71 -4.18
N LEU A 295 17.36 -3.34 -5.07
CA LEU A 295 18.49 -4.20 -4.69
C LEU A 295 19.55 -3.42 -3.92
N LEU A 296 19.90 -2.21 -4.33
CA LEU A 296 20.83 -1.36 -3.60
C LEU A 296 20.34 -1.10 -2.16
N MET A 297 19.07 -0.78 -1.96
CA MET A 297 18.53 -0.62 -0.62
C MET A 297 18.52 -1.92 0.19
N MET A 298 18.34 -3.08 -0.45
CA MET A 298 18.44 -4.39 0.22
C MET A 298 19.87 -4.72 0.65
N PHE A 299 20.86 -4.38 -0.16
CA PHE A 299 22.28 -4.64 0.17
C PHE A 299 22.83 -3.63 1.18
N PHE A 300 22.34 -2.40 1.19
CA PHE A 300 22.73 -1.33 2.11
C PHE A 300 21.54 -0.86 2.97
N PRO A 301 21.03 -1.75 3.85
CA PRO A 301 19.82 -1.45 4.63
C PRO A 301 20.10 -0.37 5.70
N PRO A 302 19.06 0.34 6.16
CA PRO A 302 19.18 1.30 7.25
C PRO A 302 19.81 0.69 8.52
N GLU A 303 20.66 1.44 9.21
CA GLU A 303 21.30 1.03 10.45
C GLU A 303 20.58 1.62 11.67
N ASP A 304 20.52 0.85 12.77
CA ASP A 304 19.96 1.31 14.03
C ASP A 304 21.07 1.93 14.90
N THR A 305 21.08 3.24 14.96
CA THR A 305 22.08 3.98 15.73
C THR A 305 21.96 3.81 17.25
N ARG A 306 20.84 3.23 17.75
CA ARG A 306 20.66 2.95 19.19
C ARG A 306 21.42 1.72 19.68
N LYS A 307 21.85 0.85 18.79
CA LYS A 307 22.65 -0.36 19.15
C LYS A 307 24.15 -0.13 19.18
N THR A 308 24.60 1.05 18.82
CA THR A 308 26.02 1.44 18.74
C THR A 308 26.43 2.41 19.85
N GLN A 309 25.55 2.76 20.76
CA GLN A 309 25.81 3.47 22.02
C GLN A 309 25.52 2.55 23.23
#